data_6decaa2401e87101a9662a671c65f03a
#
_entry.id   6decaa2401e87101a9662a671c65f03a
#
_cell.length_a   1.000
_cell.length_b   1.000
_cell.length_c   1.000
_cell.angle_alpha   90.00
_cell.angle_beta   90.00
_cell.angle_gamma   90.00
#
_symmetry.space_group_name_H-M   'P 1'
#
loop_
_entity.id
_entity.type
_entity.pdbx_description
1 polymer ?
#
loop_
_entity_poly.entity_id
_entity_poly.type
_entity_poly.pdbx_seq_one_letter_code
_entity_poly.pdbx_strand_id
1 'polypeptide(L)'
;SLFDIPDPNIDTSTMVVSVYQSSSNNKFEIFSPTSNYLELTPKSPVYFLQEAVNGNYQIYFGDGVLGQQLSSGNIIVIDYISTNGTAGGLANNFVLMDSIAGGATVSTYLTATQGQDKEAIESIKFQAPKAFASQSRAVSKNDYITILQQNTLGIQFDAVSVWGGEENTPPVYGQVFISLKPKGAYDLTETQKSLIINNVLKPISVVTVEPTIVDPDYVYLQIAANVLYQQSQTTLTPGSMQANVTSAIYGYAANNLNTFNATFSSYELLSAINAVDSSIVSSDFTLQMQKKFYPTFNAPVTYNLYFNTSIKRGTYGSTLTSNPGFTIIDPNNPSNTIDNVFLAEVPSATSNVESVSVVNSGYNYTATPTVVITGDGTGATAVATMINGYVTAITVTNPGTGYTSATAYIVNAAGDTSGTGASLSVVLNNQYGSIKAYYNDPVKGQVVVGSNVGSIDYVNGIITLYGFSPVDIPQNPLGQLSIGVQPTTTIIPSSYNRIVTIDPYDPSAVTVIANAKRS
;
A
#
# COMPACT_ATOMS: atom_id res chain seq x y z
N SER A 1 30.90 31.72 -26.31
CA SER A 1 31.82 31.35 -25.21
C SER A 1 31.15 30.37 -24.29
N LEU A 2 31.90 29.35 -23.84
CA LEU A 2 31.52 28.42 -22.81
C LEU A 2 32.02 28.93 -21.46
N PHE A 3 31.19 28.84 -20.43
CA PHE A 3 31.52 29.25 -19.07
C PHE A 3 31.41 28.05 -18.15
N ASP A 4 32.53 27.66 -17.55
CA ASP A 4 32.59 26.54 -16.62
C ASP A 4 32.01 26.90 -15.26
N ILE A 5 31.23 26.05 -14.66
CA ILE A 5 30.78 26.14 -13.28
C ILE A 5 31.67 25.20 -12.46
N PRO A 6 32.52 25.71 -11.57
CA PRO A 6 33.56 24.90 -10.91
C PRO A 6 33.07 24.07 -9.74
N ASP A 7 31.77 23.84 -9.61
CA ASP A 7 31.15 23.03 -8.56
C ASP A 7 30.54 21.73 -9.14
N PRO A 8 31.11 20.55 -8.88
CA PRO A 8 30.59 19.30 -9.37
C PRO A 8 29.27 18.87 -8.66
N ASN A 9 28.95 19.51 -7.53
CA ASN A 9 27.80 19.19 -6.69
C ASN A 9 26.63 20.17 -6.85
N ILE A 10 26.64 20.95 -7.91
CA ILE A 10 25.58 21.92 -8.21
C ILE A 10 24.25 21.21 -8.45
N ASP A 11 23.19 21.70 -7.83
CA ASP A 11 21.82 21.37 -8.21
C ASP A 11 21.38 22.32 -9.34
N THR A 12 21.44 21.83 -10.56
CA THR A 12 21.11 22.60 -11.76
C THR A 12 19.67 23.06 -11.82
N SER A 13 18.74 22.43 -11.07
CA SER A 13 17.34 22.83 -11.00
C SER A 13 17.13 24.12 -10.20
N THR A 14 18.08 24.46 -9.31
CA THR A 14 18.04 25.68 -8.49
C THR A 14 18.76 26.86 -9.12
N MET A 15 19.37 26.67 -10.29
CA MET A 15 20.26 27.64 -10.91
C MET A 15 19.46 28.83 -11.46
N VAL A 16 19.88 30.04 -11.01
CA VAL A 16 19.38 31.30 -11.53
C VAL A 16 20.55 32.05 -12.20
N VAL A 17 20.41 32.35 -13.47
CA VAL A 17 21.42 33.06 -14.26
C VAL A 17 20.96 34.46 -14.50
N SER A 18 21.70 35.42 -13.94
CA SER A 18 21.44 36.86 -14.07
C SER A 18 22.58 37.52 -14.89
N VAL A 19 22.20 38.21 -15.95
CA VAL A 19 23.16 38.93 -16.81
C VAL A 19 23.02 40.41 -16.61
N TYR A 20 24.06 41.04 -16.04
CA TYR A 20 24.15 42.47 -15.82
C TYR A 20 24.73 43.15 -17.05
N GLN A 21 24.29 44.38 -17.35
CA GLN A 21 24.75 45.11 -18.52
C GLN A 21 26.23 45.53 -18.40
N SER A 22 26.70 45.89 -17.22
CA SER A 22 28.11 46.22 -16.93
C SER A 22 28.37 46.24 -15.43
N SER A 23 29.64 46.36 -15.01
CA SER A 23 30.03 46.52 -13.60
C SER A 23 29.53 47.80 -12.93
N SER A 24 29.14 48.80 -13.71
CA SER A 24 28.62 50.09 -13.22
C SER A 24 27.10 50.22 -13.34
N ASN A 25 26.43 49.25 -13.96
CA ASN A 25 24.99 49.28 -14.15
C ASN A 25 24.33 48.03 -13.52
N ASN A 26 23.58 48.25 -12.44
CA ASN A 26 22.90 47.19 -11.68
C ASN A 26 21.63 46.64 -12.34
N LYS A 27 21.31 47.09 -13.57
CA LYS A 27 20.22 46.44 -14.33
C LYS A 27 20.68 45.08 -14.82
N PHE A 28 19.89 44.08 -14.52
CA PHE A 28 20.13 42.71 -14.96
C PHE A 28 18.87 42.13 -15.63
N GLU A 29 19.08 41.11 -16.41
CA GLU A 29 18.03 40.28 -17.02
C GLU A 29 18.26 38.83 -16.60
N ILE A 30 17.19 38.15 -16.24
CA ILE A 30 17.24 36.72 -15.87
C ILE A 30 17.13 35.90 -17.15
N PHE A 31 18.10 35.02 -17.36
CA PHE A 31 18.13 34.10 -18.47
C PHE A 31 17.59 32.76 -18.02
N SER A 32 16.74 32.15 -18.83
CA SER A 32 16.09 30.84 -18.55
C SER A 32 16.81 29.70 -19.27
N PRO A 33 16.88 28.51 -18.67
CA PRO A 33 17.43 27.35 -19.36
C PRO A 33 16.52 26.94 -20.51
N THR A 34 17.09 26.50 -21.63
CA THR A 34 16.32 25.97 -22.74
C THR A 34 17.00 24.78 -23.40
N SER A 35 16.18 23.82 -23.82
CA SER A 35 16.57 22.71 -24.70
C SER A 35 15.81 22.72 -26.04
N ASN A 36 14.84 23.65 -26.18
CA ASN A 36 14.02 23.78 -27.38
C ASN A 36 14.54 24.92 -28.26
N TYR A 37 15.05 24.59 -29.44
CA TYR A 37 15.58 25.56 -30.40
C TYR A 37 14.52 26.15 -31.34
N LEU A 38 13.32 25.54 -31.42
CA LEU A 38 12.32 25.88 -32.43
C LEU A 38 11.57 27.18 -32.16
N GLU A 39 11.51 27.62 -30.89
CA GLU A 39 10.76 28.83 -30.47
C GLU A 39 11.68 30.00 -30.12
N LEU A 40 12.98 29.85 -30.34
CA LEU A 40 13.94 30.89 -29.99
C LEU A 40 13.97 32.01 -31.01
N THR A 41 14.01 33.22 -30.49
CA THR A 41 14.21 34.47 -31.25
C THR A 41 15.58 35.06 -30.91
N PRO A 42 16.13 35.95 -31.74
CA PRO A 42 17.39 36.63 -31.45
C PRO A 42 17.43 37.43 -30.13
N LYS A 43 16.25 37.68 -29.53
CA LYS A 43 16.10 38.43 -28.27
C LYS A 43 15.69 37.57 -27.09
N SER A 44 15.53 36.25 -27.27
CA SER A 44 15.15 35.37 -26.19
C SER A 44 16.26 35.27 -25.15
N PRO A 45 16.04 35.68 -23.86
CA PRO A 45 17.04 35.61 -22.81
C PRO A 45 17.18 34.20 -22.30
N VAL A 46 17.95 33.38 -23.00
CA VAL A 46 18.13 31.96 -22.71
C VAL A 46 19.60 31.58 -22.61
N TYR A 47 19.84 30.54 -21.81
CA TYR A 47 21.13 29.87 -21.78
C TYR A 47 20.96 28.38 -22.02
N PHE A 48 22.04 27.77 -22.49
CA PHE A 48 22.11 26.33 -22.71
C PHE A 48 23.06 25.74 -21.67
N LEU A 49 22.65 24.61 -21.10
CA LEU A 49 23.42 23.88 -20.10
C LEU A 49 23.93 22.58 -20.72
N GLN A 50 25.20 22.27 -20.49
CA GLN A 50 25.77 20.97 -20.87
C GLN A 50 26.75 20.49 -19.79
N GLU A 51 26.99 19.19 -19.73
CA GLU A 51 28.00 18.59 -18.88
C GLU A 51 29.32 18.49 -19.65
N ALA A 52 30.43 18.91 -19.01
CA ALA A 52 31.76 18.82 -19.55
C ALA A 52 32.38 17.44 -19.25
N VAL A 53 33.46 17.10 -19.96
CA VAL A 53 34.18 15.84 -19.81
C VAL A 53 34.72 15.60 -18.39
N ASN A 54 34.98 16.67 -17.63
CA ASN A 54 35.43 16.62 -16.24
C ASN A 54 34.30 16.42 -15.22
N GLY A 55 33.04 16.29 -15.67
CA GLY A 55 31.86 16.12 -14.82
C GLY A 55 31.32 17.43 -14.24
N ASN A 56 31.92 18.58 -14.54
CA ASN A 56 31.36 19.90 -14.19
C ASN A 56 30.33 20.32 -15.23
N TYR A 57 29.47 21.26 -14.86
CA TYR A 57 28.53 21.86 -15.80
C TYR A 57 29.11 23.08 -16.47
N GLN A 58 28.71 23.30 -17.72
CA GLN A 58 29.06 24.47 -18.54
C GLN A 58 27.78 25.12 -19.04
N ILE A 59 27.77 26.45 -19.07
CA ILE A 59 26.69 27.20 -19.73
C ILE A 59 27.25 27.97 -20.93
N TYR A 60 26.40 28.18 -21.92
CA TYR A 60 26.63 29.06 -23.03
C TYR A 60 25.35 29.80 -23.41
N PHE A 61 25.50 30.93 -24.10
CA PHE A 61 24.42 31.82 -24.44
C PHE A 61 24.17 31.84 -25.94
N GLY A 62 23.03 32.40 -26.35
CA GLY A 62 22.68 32.54 -27.74
C GLY A 62 23.73 33.29 -28.57
N ASP A 63 23.66 33.13 -29.87
CA ASP A 63 24.55 33.73 -30.87
C ASP A 63 23.96 34.98 -31.57
N GLY A 64 22.74 35.42 -31.15
CA GLY A 64 21.98 36.48 -31.78
C GLY A 64 21.09 36.02 -32.93
N VAL A 65 21.06 34.71 -33.20
CA VAL A 65 20.10 34.02 -34.10
C VAL A 65 19.21 33.10 -33.27
N LEU A 66 19.84 32.23 -32.50
CA LEU A 66 19.17 31.33 -31.56
C LEU A 66 19.43 31.79 -30.13
N GLY A 67 18.59 32.70 -29.63
CA GLY A 67 18.72 33.34 -28.33
C GLY A 67 19.59 34.61 -28.33
N GLN A 68 19.48 35.35 -27.24
CA GLN A 68 20.15 36.62 -27.06
C GLN A 68 21.67 36.45 -26.91
N GLN A 69 22.44 37.20 -27.74
CA GLN A 69 23.90 37.23 -27.65
C GLN A 69 24.35 38.17 -26.52
N LEU A 70 25.36 37.75 -25.76
CA LEU A 70 25.97 38.60 -24.77
C LEU A 70 26.78 39.71 -25.43
N SER A 71 26.74 40.90 -24.83
CA SER A 71 27.55 42.04 -25.22
C SER A 71 28.87 42.06 -24.44
N SER A 72 29.90 42.68 -25.04
CA SER A 72 31.18 42.88 -24.34
C SER A 72 30.95 43.73 -23.10
N GLY A 73 31.47 43.30 -21.95
CA GLY A 73 31.30 43.97 -20.66
C GLY A 73 30.10 43.50 -19.82
N ASN A 74 29.28 42.57 -20.33
CA ASN A 74 28.27 41.93 -19.50
C ASN A 74 28.93 41.14 -18.36
N ILE A 75 28.26 41.13 -17.19
CA ILE A 75 28.65 40.32 -16.04
C ILE A 75 27.60 39.25 -15.84
N ILE A 76 28.03 38.02 -15.77
CA ILE A 76 27.19 36.86 -15.54
C ILE A 76 27.30 36.48 -14.07
N VAL A 77 26.17 36.46 -13.36
CA VAL A 77 26.06 35.97 -11.99
C VAL A 77 25.21 34.69 -12.01
N ILE A 78 25.74 33.65 -11.43
CA ILE A 78 25.05 32.36 -11.34
C ILE A 78 24.85 32.03 -9.86
N ASP A 79 23.61 32.05 -9.41
CA ASP A 79 23.23 31.66 -8.07
C ASP A 79 22.67 30.22 -8.13
N TYR A 80 23.15 29.34 -7.28
CA TYR A 80 22.74 27.95 -7.22
C TYR A 80 22.96 27.37 -5.84
N ILE A 81 22.31 26.21 -5.56
CA ILE A 81 22.52 25.42 -4.35
C ILE A 81 23.53 24.31 -4.65
N SER A 82 24.59 24.22 -3.84
CA SER A 82 25.47 23.06 -3.82
C SER A 82 24.90 21.99 -2.91
N THR A 83 24.81 20.76 -3.38
CA THR A 83 24.18 19.65 -2.67
C THR A 83 25.19 18.58 -2.27
N ASN A 84 24.97 17.95 -1.11
CA ASN A 84 25.76 16.80 -0.67
C ASN A 84 25.15 15.46 -1.15
N GLY A 85 24.23 15.49 -2.12
CA GLY A 85 23.55 14.31 -2.63
C GLY A 85 22.86 13.52 -1.52
N THR A 86 22.97 12.19 -1.56
CA THR A 86 22.39 11.28 -0.56
C THR A 86 22.92 11.49 0.86
N ALA A 87 24.15 12.01 1.02
CA ALA A 87 24.75 12.23 2.33
C ALA A 87 24.03 13.31 3.15
N GLY A 88 23.34 14.27 2.51
CA GLY A 88 22.52 15.28 3.18
C GLY A 88 21.22 14.73 3.78
N GLY A 89 20.77 13.57 3.35
CA GLY A 89 19.48 12.95 3.74
C GLY A 89 19.51 12.16 5.03
N LEU A 90 20.63 12.07 5.75
CA LEU A 90 20.76 11.22 6.95
C LEU A 90 20.56 11.97 8.28
N ALA A 91 20.14 13.23 8.24
CA ALA A 91 19.89 14.00 9.46
C ALA A 91 18.68 13.42 10.21
N ASN A 92 18.95 12.93 11.42
CA ASN A 92 17.95 12.27 12.28
C ASN A 92 17.88 12.89 13.69
N ASN A 93 18.69 13.90 13.96
CA ASN A 93 18.73 14.58 15.25
C ASN A 93 18.60 16.10 15.04
N PHE A 94 17.52 16.65 15.56
CA PHE A 94 17.22 18.07 15.47
C PHE A 94 17.23 18.68 16.88
N VAL A 95 17.95 19.80 17.04
CA VAL A 95 18.10 20.50 18.31
C VAL A 95 17.53 21.91 18.15
N LEU A 96 16.72 22.32 19.13
CA LEU A 96 16.24 23.69 19.19
C LEU A 96 17.40 24.62 19.57
N MET A 97 17.75 25.58 18.71
CA MET A 97 18.84 26.50 18.96
C MET A 97 18.45 27.64 19.90
N ASP A 98 17.17 28.04 19.88
CA ASP A 98 16.62 29.10 20.75
C ASP A 98 15.47 28.57 21.60
N SER A 99 15.37 29.06 22.85
CA SER A 99 14.29 28.70 23.74
C SER A 99 12.98 29.41 23.33
N ILE A 100 11.93 28.64 23.14
CA ILE A 100 10.58 29.18 22.88
C ILE A 100 9.87 29.35 24.22
N ALA A 101 9.25 30.53 24.43
CA ALA A 101 8.49 30.82 25.62
C ALA A 101 7.36 29.79 25.82
N GLY A 102 7.33 29.12 26.99
CA GLY A 102 6.39 28.05 27.29
C GLY A 102 6.97 26.63 27.26
N GLY A 103 8.25 26.49 26.89
CA GLY A 103 8.95 25.20 26.80
C GLY A 103 8.50 24.40 25.58
N ALA A 104 9.38 24.21 24.62
CA ALA A 104 9.15 23.33 23.48
C ALA A 104 10.18 22.21 23.49
N THR A 105 9.75 21.00 23.18
CA THR A 105 10.63 19.85 22.93
C THR A 105 10.62 19.52 21.44
N VAL A 106 11.78 19.24 20.88
CA VAL A 106 11.90 18.77 19.49
C VAL A 106 12.03 17.26 19.52
N SER A 107 11.15 16.56 18.81
CA SER A 107 11.27 15.13 18.54
C SER A 107 11.41 14.91 17.04
N THR A 108 12.30 14.03 16.64
CA THR A 108 12.44 13.65 15.23
C THR A 108 11.23 12.78 14.85
N TYR A 109 10.40 13.29 13.95
CA TYR A 109 9.27 12.55 13.40
C TYR A 109 9.69 11.69 12.22
N LEU A 110 10.58 12.23 11.38
CA LEU A 110 11.13 11.56 10.20
C LEU A 110 12.60 11.93 10.06
N THR A 111 13.43 10.97 9.70
CA THR A 111 14.78 11.23 9.24
C THR A 111 14.72 12.00 7.93
N ALA A 112 15.59 12.98 7.72
CA ALA A 112 15.69 13.67 6.43
C ALA A 112 16.05 12.64 5.34
N THR A 113 15.20 12.53 4.32
CA THR A 113 15.32 11.49 3.28
C THR A 113 15.58 12.06 1.88
N GLN A 114 15.67 13.39 1.74
CA GLN A 114 15.86 14.03 0.45
C GLN A 114 17.33 14.32 0.18
N GLY A 115 17.75 13.99 -1.00
CA GLY A 115 19.08 14.11 -1.56
C GLY A 115 19.35 12.92 -2.45
N GLN A 116 19.80 13.18 -3.69
CA GLN A 116 20.13 12.15 -4.65
C GLN A 116 21.45 12.47 -5.30
N ASP A 117 22.24 11.44 -5.55
CA ASP A 117 23.45 11.57 -6.34
C ASP A 117 23.09 11.68 -7.83
N LYS A 118 24.06 12.11 -8.66
CA LYS A 118 23.89 12.13 -10.12
C LYS A 118 23.44 10.76 -10.63
N GLU A 119 22.58 10.75 -11.64
CA GLU A 119 22.14 9.51 -12.27
C GLU A 119 23.34 8.72 -12.81
N ALA A 120 23.39 7.41 -12.49
CA ALA A 120 24.46 6.55 -12.92
C ALA A 120 24.41 6.35 -14.46
N ILE A 121 25.58 6.28 -15.11
CA ILE A 121 25.72 6.12 -16.56
C ILE A 121 24.95 4.89 -17.08
N GLU A 122 24.92 3.80 -16.31
CA GLU A 122 24.18 2.59 -16.68
C GLU A 122 22.65 2.83 -16.68
N SER A 123 22.14 3.64 -15.75
CA SER A 123 20.75 4.08 -15.77
C SER A 123 20.44 4.93 -17.01
N ILE A 124 21.30 5.90 -17.32
CA ILE A 124 21.16 6.74 -18.52
C ILE A 124 21.15 5.89 -19.78
N LYS A 125 22.08 4.93 -19.93
CA LYS A 125 22.12 4.00 -21.06
C LYS A 125 20.85 3.18 -21.21
N PHE A 126 20.22 2.81 -20.09
CA PHE A 126 18.97 2.04 -20.09
C PHE A 126 17.76 2.91 -20.42
N GLN A 127 17.72 4.15 -19.93
CA GLN A 127 16.55 5.05 -20.07
C GLN A 127 16.57 5.85 -21.38
N ALA A 128 17.73 6.31 -21.86
CA ALA A 128 17.83 7.18 -23.03
C ALA A 128 17.23 6.58 -24.33
N PRO A 129 17.42 5.28 -24.66
CA PRO A 129 16.76 4.69 -25.83
C PRO A 129 15.24 4.68 -25.71
N LYS A 130 14.70 4.48 -24.50
CA LYS A 130 13.25 4.47 -24.24
C LYS A 130 12.66 5.87 -24.38
N ALA A 131 13.34 6.88 -23.82
CA ALA A 131 12.96 8.28 -23.93
C ALA A 131 12.96 8.73 -25.40
N PHE A 132 13.96 8.32 -26.18
CA PHE A 132 14.02 8.60 -27.62
C PHE A 132 12.90 7.88 -28.39
N ALA A 133 12.61 6.63 -28.08
CA ALA A 133 11.56 5.86 -28.73
C ALA A 133 10.14 6.42 -28.48
N SER A 134 9.89 7.01 -27.31
CA SER A 134 8.59 7.61 -26.97
C SER A 134 8.29 8.89 -27.77
N GLN A 135 9.29 9.54 -28.36
CA GLN A 135 9.17 10.80 -29.12
C GLN A 135 8.36 11.88 -28.36
N SER A 136 8.50 11.93 -27.05
CA SER A 136 7.75 12.82 -26.13
C SER A 136 6.23 12.64 -26.20
N ARG A 137 5.76 11.41 -26.51
CA ARG A 137 4.34 11.04 -26.45
C ARG A 137 4.19 9.83 -25.54
N ALA A 138 3.14 9.82 -24.74
CA ALA A 138 2.79 8.69 -23.91
C ALA A 138 1.64 7.92 -24.56
N VAL A 139 1.93 6.74 -25.11
CA VAL A 139 0.97 5.83 -25.74
C VAL A 139 0.89 4.51 -24.98
N SER A 140 2.02 4.01 -24.51
CA SER A 140 2.11 2.79 -23.71
C SER A 140 2.31 3.09 -22.23
N LYS A 141 1.99 2.11 -21.35
CA LYS A 141 2.27 2.21 -19.90
C LYS A 141 3.74 2.58 -19.64
N ASN A 142 4.65 1.99 -20.38
CA ASN A 142 6.09 2.24 -20.22
C ASN A 142 6.50 3.66 -20.60
N ASP A 143 5.83 4.30 -21.57
CA ASP A 143 6.11 5.68 -21.92
C ASP A 143 5.78 6.61 -20.75
N TYR A 144 4.59 6.43 -20.13
CA TYR A 144 4.20 7.18 -18.93
C TYR A 144 5.20 6.98 -17.79
N ILE A 145 5.61 5.73 -17.52
CA ILE A 145 6.60 5.42 -16.47
C ILE A 145 7.93 6.12 -16.75
N THR A 146 8.43 6.01 -17.98
CA THR A 146 9.72 6.60 -18.37
C THR A 146 9.71 8.12 -18.24
N ILE A 147 8.66 8.78 -18.70
CA ILE A 147 8.53 10.23 -18.65
C ILE A 147 8.42 10.73 -17.20
N LEU A 148 7.65 10.04 -16.36
CA LEU A 148 7.51 10.38 -14.95
C LEU A 148 8.83 10.19 -14.17
N GLN A 149 9.63 9.20 -14.53
CA GLN A 149 10.94 8.96 -13.92
C GLN A 149 12.02 9.96 -14.36
N GLN A 150 11.83 10.69 -15.46
CA GLN A 150 12.76 11.72 -15.94
C GLN A 150 12.79 13.00 -15.06
N ASN A 151 11.96 13.06 -14.04
CA ASN A 151 11.98 14.10 -12.99
C ASN A 151 11.97 15.54 -13.49
N THR A 152 11.00 15.89 -14.33
CA THR A 152 10.86 17.23 -14.92
C THR A 152 10.46 18.33 -13.92
N LEU A 153 10.00 17.96 -12.70
CA LEU A 153 9.50 18.89 -11.68
C LEU A 153 10.28 18.83 -10.35
N GLY A 154 11.42 18.12 -10.31
CA GLY A 154 12.17 17.92 -9.06
C GLY A 154 11.52 16.94 -8.07
N ILE A 155 10.39 16.30 -8.42
CA ILE A 155 9.71 15.31 -7.58
C ILE A 155 10.21 13.92 -7.96
N GLN A 156 10.86 13.24 -7.03
CA GLN A 156 11.39 11.88 -7.25
C GLN A 156 10.39 10.82 -6.78
N PHE A 157 10.36 9.71 -7.50
CA PHE A 157 9.47 8.59 -7.19
C PHE A 157 10.28 7.33 -6.90
N ASP A 158 9.97 6.66 -5.77
CA ASP A 158 10.49 5.32 -5.47
C ASP A 158 9.84 4.27 -6.36
N ALA A 159 8.56 4.46 -6.70
CA ALA A 159 7.81 3.57 -7.55
C ALA A 159 6.73 4.31 -8.36
N VAL A 160 6.50 3.82 -9.57
CA VAL A 160 5.47 4.33 -10.50
C VAL A 160 4.67 3.14 -11.01
N SER A 161 3.35 3.22 -10.92
CA SER A 161 2.43 2.25 -11.51
C SER A 161 1.49 2.94 -12.49
N VAL A 162 1.28 2.32 -13.64
CA VAL A 162 0.40 2.83 -14.70
C VAL A 162 -0.47 1.69 -15.24
N TRP A 163 -1.77 1.92 -15.34
CA TRP A 163 -2.70 0.96 -15.93
C TRP A 163 -3.83 1.65 -16.70
N GLY A 164 -4.41 0.95 -17.65
CA GLY A 164 -5.56 1.46 -18.40
C GLY A 164 -6.84 1.38 -17.58
N GLY A 165 -7.76 2.31 -17.79
CA GLY A 165 -9.03 2.30 -17.09
C GLY A 165 -9.91 1.08 -17.40
N GLU A 166 -9.68 0.42 -18.53
CA GLU A 166 -10.34 -0.84 -18.88
C GLU A 166 -9.97 -2.00 -17.94
N GLU A 167 -8.87 -1.90 -17.21
CA GLU A 167 -8.42 -2.89 -16.22
C GLU A 167 -9.13 -2.72 -14.87
N ASN A 168 -9.86 -1.63 -14.66
CA ASN A 168 -10.63 -1.40 -13.44
C ASN A 168 -11.90 -2.26 -13.40
N THR A 169 -12.44 -2.44 -12.22
CA THR A 169 -13.73 -3.10 -12.02
C THR A 169 -14.66 -2.17 -11.22
N PRO A 170 -15.70 -1.57 -11.85
CA PRO A 170 -16.04 -1.63 -13.29
C PRO A 170 -15.04 -0.89 -14.20
N PRO A 171 -14.94 -1.27 -15.51
CA PRO A 171 -14.05 -0.61 -16.46
C PRO A 171 -14.39 0.88 -16.66
N VAL A 172 -13.35 1.72 -16.76
CA VAL A 172 -13.45 3.16 -17.03
C VAL A 172 -12.66 3.47 -18.31
N TYR A 173 -13.35 3.61 -19.42
CA TYR A 173 -12.71 3.82 -20.72
C TYR A 173 -12.25 5.27 -20.92
N GLY A 174 -11.20 5.46 -21.72
CA GLY A 174 -10.65 6.79 -22.04
C GLY A 174 -9.80 7.40 -20.91
N GLN A 175 -9.47 6.64 -19.89
CA GLN A 175 -8.60 7.07 -18.79
C GLN A 175 -7.38 6.17 -18.64
N VAL A 176 -6.27 6.79 -18.25
CA VAL A 176 -5.06 6.11 -17.74
C VAL A 176 -4.90 6.47 -16.29
N PHE A 177 -4.85 5.47 -15.44
CA PHE A 177 -4.62 5.62 -14.01
C PHE A 177 -3.13 5.50 -13.72
N ILE A 178 -2.65 6.39 -12.87
CA ILE A 178 -1.24 6.49 -12.49
C ILE A 178 -1.17 6.57 -10.97
N SER A 179 -0.39 5.71 -10.36
CA SER A 179 -0.08 5.81 -8.94
C SER A 179 1.40 6.04 -8.74
N LEU A 180 1.73 7.01 -7.91
CA LEU A 180 3.08 7.52 -7.71
C LEU A 180 3.44 7.42 -6.23
N LYS A 181 4.48 6.68 -5.91
CA LYS A 181 5.07 6.69 -4.57
C LYS A 181 6.22 7.69 -4.55
N PRO A 182 6.06 8.86 -3.90
CA PRO A 182 7.13 9.82 -3.80
C PRO A 182 8.25 9.29 -2.91
N LYS A 183 9.48 9.72 -3.18
CA LYS A 183 10.63 9.38 -2.36
C LYS A 183 10.53 10.09 -1.01
N GLY A 184 10.60 9.32 0.07
CA GLY A 184 10.56 9.86 1.43
C GLY A 184 9.19 10.33 1.93
N ALA A 185 8.11 10.04 1.19
CA ALA A 185 6.73 10.31 1.61
C ALA A 185 5.82 9.15 1.20
N TYR A 186 4.62 9.10 1.78
CA TYR A 186 3.63 8.08 1.42
C TYR A 186 2.82 8.52 0.20
N ASP A 187 2.37 9.79 0.18
CA ASP A 187 1.46 10.30 -0.83
C ASP A 187 1.93 11.65 -1.37
N LEU A 188 1.43 12.01 -2.55
CA LEU A 188 1.61 13.34 -3.14
C LEU A 188 0.53 14.30 -2.62
N THR A 189 0.89 15.56 -2.46
CA THR A 189 -0.11 16.61 -2.20
C THR A 189 -0.95 16.88 -3.45
N GLU A 190 -2.17 17.39 -3.29
CA GLU A 190 -3.04 17.75 -4.42
C GLU A 190 -2.41 18.78 -5.37
N THR A 191 -1.60 19.69 -4.82
CA THR A 191 -0.82 20.64 -5.62
C THR A 191 0.20 19.94 -6.49
N GLN A 192 0.95 18.99 -5.94
CA GLN A 192 1.94 18.20 -6.70
C GLN A 192 1.26 17.35 -7.78
N LYS A 193 0.14 16.69 -7.47
CA LYS A 193 -0.66 15.94 -8.46
C LYS A 193 -1.10 16.84 -9.61
N SER A 194 -1.64 18.03 -9.29
CA SER A 194 -2.07 19.01 -10.29
C SER A 194 -0.91 19.50 -11.16
N LEU A 195 0.27 19.76 -10.60
CA LEU A 195 1.46 20.15 -11.34
C LEU A 195 1.92 19.04 -12.30
N ILE A 196 1.95 17.79 -11.84
CA ILE A 196 2.33 16.63 -12.67
C ILE A 196 1.33 16.46 -13.81
N ILE A 197 0.03 16.51 -13.51
CA ILE A 197 -1.02 16.37 -14.55
C ILE A 197 -0.90 17.47 -15.60
N ASN A 198 -0.81 18.72 -15.18
CA ASN A 198 -0.89 19.85 -16.12
C ASN A 198 0.42 20.08 -16.90
N ASN A 199 1.58 19.92 -16.25
CA ASN A 199 2.86 20.28 -16.84
C ASN A 199 3.60 19.08 -17.46
N VAL A 200 3.32 17.86 -17.02
CA VAL A 200 4.02 16.66 -17.50
C VAL A 200 3.11 15.77 -18.34
N LEU A 201 1.94 15.40 -17.81
CA LEU A 201 1.12 14.36 -18.43
C LEU A 201 0.23 14.88 -19.57
N LYS A 202 -0.49 15.98 -19.38
CA LYS A 202 -1.38 16.53 -20.41
C LYS A 202 -0.66 16.89 -21.73
N PRO A 203 0.54 17.49 -21.71
CA PRO A 203 1.24 17.83 -22.94
C PRO A 203 1.65 16.63 -23.81
N ILE A 204 1.78 15.45 -23.18
CA ILE A 204 2.25 14.23 -23.85
C ILE A 204 1.14 13.20 -24.11
N SER A 205 -0.03 13.41 -23.49
CA SER A 205 -1.16 12.47 -23.60
C SER A 205 -1.82 12.53 -24.97
N VAL A 206 -2.35 11.41 -25.44
CA VAL A 206 -3.19 11.34 -26.64
C VAL A 206 -4.52 12.02 -26.35
N VAL A 207 -5.06 12.77 -27.32
CA VAL A 207 -6.24 13.64 -27.18
C VAL A 207 -7.48 12.96 -26.55
N THR A 208 -7.62 11.65 -26.73
CA THR A 208 -8.76 10.87 -26.21
C THR A 208 -8.50 10.19 -24.87
N VAL A 209 -7.31 10.36 -24.28
CA VAL A 209 -6.90 9.69 -23.05
C VAL A 209 -6.63 10.71 -21.95
N GLU A 210 -7.36 10.61 -20.86
CA GLU A 210 -7.20 11.48 -19.70
C GLU A 210 -6.36 10.79 -18.61
N PRO A 211 -5.19 11.34 -18.24
CA PRO A 211 -4.39 10.81 -17.14
C PRO A 211 -4.97 11.23 -15.79
N THR A 212 -5.16 10.26 -14.91
CA THR A 212 -5.67 10.44 -13.56
C THR A 212 -4.66 9.90 -12.55
N ILE A 213 -4.23 10.73 -11.58
CA ILE A 213 -3.33 10.29 -10.50
C ILE A 213 -4.19 9.84 -9.32
N VAL A 214 -3.92 8.62 -8.84
CA VAL A 214 -4.55 8.01 -7.66
C VAL A 214 -3.48 7.72 -6.62
N ASP A 215 -3.85 7.87 -5.34
CA ASP A 215 -2.92 7.61 -4.24
C ASP A 215 -2.56 6.13 -4.13
N PRO A 216 -1.34 5.83 -3.66
CA PRO A 216 -0.97 4.48 -3.29
C PRO A 216 -1.88 3.92 -2.19
N ASP A 217 -2.31 2.67 -2.36
CA ASP A 217 -3.13 1.94 -1.40
C ASP A 217 -2.24 1.03 -0.54
N TYR A 218 -1.87 1.50 0.65
CA TYR A 218 -0.95 0.78 1.53
C TYR A 218 -1.64 -0.35 2.30
N VAL A 219 -1.02 -1.54 2.28
CA VAL A 219 -1.29 -2.64 3.21
C VAL A 219 -0.03 -2.83 4.06
N TYR A 220 -0.15 -2.50 5.34
CA TYR A 220 0.94 -2.65 6.31
C TYR A 220 0.93 -4.06 6.88
N LEU A 221 2.11 -4.68 6.95
CA LEU A 221 2.28 -5.98 7.56
C LEU A 221 2.78 -5.83 8.99
N GLN A 222 2.14 -6.52 9.92
CA GLN A 222 2.67 -6.75 11.26
C GLN A 222 3.13 -8.20 11.38
N ILE A 223 4.35 -8.38 11.86
CA ILE A 223 5.02 -9.67 11.96
C ILE A 223 5.45 -9.90 13.41
N ALA A 224 4.91 -10.96 14.01
CA ALA A 224 5.37 -11.42 15.31
C ALA A 224 6.10 -12.76 15.11
N ALA A 225 7.43 -12.72 15.12
CA ALA A 225 8.29 -13.86 14.86
C ALA A 225 8.78 -14.53 16.15
N ASN A 226 8.80 -15.86 16.16
CA ASN A 226 9.39 -16.68 17.19
C ASN A 226 10.57 -17.46 16.60
N VAL A 227 11.72 -17.37 17.22
CA VAL A 227 12.92 -18.05 16.79
C VAL A 227 13.44 -18.94 17.92
N LEU A 228 13.62 -20.22 17.63
CA LEU A 228 14.27 -21.17 18.51
C LEU A 228 15.69 -21.45 18.01
N TYR A 229 16.70 -21.20 18.83
CA TYR A 229 18.10 -21.36 18.45
C TYR A 229 18.90 -22.16 19.49
N GLN A 230 19.97 -22.82 19.05
CA GLN A 230 20.85 -23.62 19.87
C GLN A 230 21.94 -22.72 20.46
N GLN A 231 21.89 -22.42 21.76
CA GLN A 231 22.84 -21.52 22.43
C GLN A 231 24.30 -22.00 22.35
N SER A 232 24.54 -23.31 22.29
CA SER A 232 25.89 -23.88 22.18
C SER A 232 26.56 -23.69 20.80
N GLN A 233 25.80 -23.26 19.79
CA GLN A 233 26.29 -23.09 18.42
C GLN A 233 26.44 -21.62 18.01
N THR A 234 26.20 -20.68 18.92
CA THR A 234 26.31 -19.24 18.64
C THR A 234 26.89 -18.50 19.84
N THR A 235 27.57 -17.40 19.55
CA THR A 235 28.04 -16.44 20.58
C THR A 235 27.03 -15.31 20.81
N LEU A 236 25.93 -15.29 20.03
CA LEU A 236 24.91 -14.25 20.13
C LEU A 236 24.12 -14.40 21.43
N THR A 237 23.84 -13.25 22.05
CA THR A 237 22.89 -13.18 23.16
C THR A 237 21.45 -13.20 22.61
N PRO A 238 20.44 -13.55 23.44
CA PRO A 238 19.04 -13.49 23.01
C PRO A 238 18.65 -12.12 22.42
N GLY A 239 19.09 -11.02 23.03
CA GLY A 239 18.84 -9.67 22.55
C GLY A 239 19.54 -9.37 21.22
N SER A 240 20.77 -9.85 21.01
CA SER A 240 21.47 -9.71 19.73
C SER A 240 20.80 -10.55 18.63
N MET A 241 20.32 -11.75 18.96
CA MET A 241 19.57 -12.59 18.04
C MET A 241 18.26 -11.90 17.61
N GLN A 242 17.51 -11.33 18.56
CA GLN A 242 16.30 -10.56 18.28
C GLN A 242 16.59 -9.37 17.36
N ALA A 243 17.64 -8.60 17.64
CA ALA A 243 18.01 -7.44 16.82
C ALA A 243 18.39 -7.84 15.39
N ASN A 244 19.18 -8.92 15.24
CA ASN A 244 19.60 -9.41 13.92
C ASN A 244 18.41 -9.94 13.11
N VAL A 245 17.50 -10.69 13.73
CA VAL A 245 16.26 -11.17 13.07
C VAL A 245 15.36 -10.00 12.69
N THR A 246 15.19 -9.01 13.57
CA THR A 246 14.45 -7.79 13.27
C THR A 246 15.06 -7.07 12.06
N SER A 247 16.38 -6.92 12.02
CA SER A 247 17.08 -6.32 10.88
C SER A 247 16.89 -7.11 9.58
N ALA A 248 16.88 -8.45 9.66
CA ALA A 248 16.64 -9.30 8.49
C ALA A 248 15.21 -9.15 7.95
N ILE A 249 14.20 -9.02 8.83
CA ILE A 249 12.81 -8.79 8.44
C ILE A 249 12.66 -7.43 7.73
N TYR A 250 13.25 -6.36 8.27
CA TYR A 250 13.25 -5.06 7.60
C TYR A 250 14.08 -5.05 6.31
N GLY A 251 15.18 -5.79 6.27
CA GLY A 251 15.99 -6.01 5.06
C GLY A 251 15.20 -6.72 3.96
N TYR A 252 14.44 -7.76 4.32
CA TYR A 252 13.53 -8.42 3.39
C TYR A 252 12.47 -7.43 2.84
N ALA A 253 11.86 -6.63 3.72
CA ALA A 253 10.87 -5.65 3.31
C ALA A 253 11.46 -4.58 2.37
N ALA A 254 12.65 -4.08 2.66
CA ALA A 254 13.32 -3.08 1.83
C ALA A 254 13.66 -3.59 0.43
N ASN A 255 14.04 -4.88 0.30
CA ASN A 255 14.47 -5.46 -0.96
C ASN A 255 13.33 -6.03 -1.81
N ASN A 256 12.24 -6.50 -1.20
CA ASN A 256 11.20 -7.26 -1.88
C ASN A 256 9.81 -6.61 -1.86
N LEU A 257 9.60 -5.68 -0.93
CA LEU A 257 8.32 -5.00 -0.74
C LEU A 257 8.46 -3.50 -1.04
N ASN A 258 7.49 -2.71 -0.61
CA ASN A 258 7.55 -1.24 -0.66
C ASN A 258 7.54 -0.66 -2.08
N THR A 259 7.11 -1.44 -3.05
CA THR A 259 6.91 -1.05 -4.46
C THR A 259 5.61 -1.63 -5.00
N PHE A 260 5.13 -1.08 -6.12
CA PHE A 260 3.98 -1.64 -6.81
C PHE A 260 4.31 -3.00 -7.42
N ASN A 261 3.29 -3.88 -7.52
CA ASN A 261 3.40 -5.24 -8.05
C ASN A 261 4.37 -6.15 -7.28
N ALA A 262 4.76 -5.76 -6.07
CA ALA A 262 5.52 -6.62 -5.17
C ALA A 262 4.60 -7.70 -4.58
N THR A 263 5.19 -8.82 -4.22
CA THR A 263 4.45 -9.93 -3.59
C THR A 263 5.15 -10.32 -2.30
N PHE A 264 4.42 -10.28 -1.18
CA PHE A 264 4.93 -10.85 0.07
C PHE A 264 4.84 -12.37 0.02
N SER A 265 5.91 -13.04 0.41
CA SER A 265 6.00 -14.49 0.51
C SER A 265 6.44 -14.90 1.92
N SER A 266 5.60 -15.65 2.62
CA SER A 266 5.95 -16.19 3.95
C SER A 266 7.18 -17.10 3.90
N TYR A 267 7.35 -17.85 2.82
CA TYR A 267 8.50 -18.74 2.63
C TYR A 267 9.82 -17.94 2.51
N GLU A 268 9.82 -16.88 1.71
CA GLU A 268 11.02 -16.04 1.54
C GLU A 268 11.38 -15.32 2.83
N LEU A 269 10.38 -14.84 3.58
CA LEU A 269 10.61 -14.23 4.88
C LEU A 269 11.22 -15.22 5.88
N LEU A 270 10.68 -16.45 5.98
CA LEU A 270 11.23 -17.48 6.83
C LEU A 270 12.66 -17.86 6.41
N SER A 271 12.91 -17.91 5.11
CA SER A 271 14.27 -18.15 4.59
C SER A 271 15.25 -17.05 5.02
N ALA A 272 14.83 -15.77 4.95
CA ALA A 272 15.63 -14.63 5.41
C ALA A 272 15.89 -14.68 6.92
N ILE A 273 14.89 -15.04 7.74
CA ILE A 273 15.05 -15.23 9.19
C ILE A 273 16.03 -16.37 9.50
N ASN A 274 15.88 -17.52 8.85
CA ASN A 274 16.74 -18.68 9.09
C ASN A 274 18.18 -18.48 8.61
N ALA A 275 18.40 -17.57 7.67
CA ALA A 275 19.74 -17.22 7.19
C ALA A 275 20.53 -16.30 8.14
N VAL A 276 19.90 -15.76 9.20
CA VAL A 276 20.54 -14.83 10.15
C VAL A 276 21.69 -15.49 10.92
N ASP A 277 21.48 -16.72 11.37
CA ASP A 277 22.50 -17.47 12.11
C ASP A 277 22.28 -18.98 11.97
N SER A 278 23.35 -19.73 11.79
CA SER A 278 23.30 -21.19 11.60
C SER A 278 22.81 -21.96 12.84
N SER A 279 22.78 -21.33 14.02
CA SER A 279 22.24 -21.89 15.24
C SER A 279 20.72 -21.94 15.31
N ILE A 280 20.02 -21.26 14.38
CA ILE A 280 18.55 -21.25 14.33
C ILE A 280 18.06 -22.65 13.96
N VAL A 281 17.29 -23.26 14.85
CA VAL A 281 16.74 -24.62 14.69
C VAL A 281 15.36 -24.58 14.04
N SER A 282 14.54 -23.59 14.43
CA SER A 282 13.23 -23.37 13.85
C SER A 282 12.80 -21.92 14.02
N SER A 283 12.02 -21.45 13.09
CA SER A 283 11.35 -20.16 13.15
C SER A 283 9.91 -20.27 12.68
N ASP A 284 9.05 -19.51 13.31
CA ASP A 284 7.68 -19.27 12.87
C ASP A 284 7.32 -17.80 13.04
N PHE A 285 6.22 -17.38 12.46
CA PHE A 285 5.66 -16.05 12.72
C PHE A 285 4.15 -16.01 12.53
N THR A 286 3.52 -15.07 13.21
CA THR A 286 2.14 -14.67 12.92
C THR A 286 2.16 -13.41 12.07
N LEU A 287 1.26 -13.38 11.08
CA LEU A 287 1.13 -12.29 10.14
C LEU A 287 -0.23 -11.62 10.30
N GLN A 288 -0.22 -10.30 10.42
CA GLN A 288 -1.41 -9.47 10.37
C GLN A 288 -1.25 -8.43 9.25
N MET A 289 -2.30 -8.23 8.48
CA MET A 289 -2.40 -7.12 7.52
C MET A 289 -3.14 -5.97 8.17
N GLN A 290 -2.68 -4.74 7.97
CA GLN A 290 -3.31 -3.53 8.49
C GLN A 290 -3.63 -2.53 7.40
N LYS A 291 -4.78 -1.86 7.55
CA LYS A 291 -5.14 -0.63 6.85
C LYS A 291 -5.19 0.51 7.84
N LYS A 292 -4.50 1.61 7.51
CA LYS A 292 -4.49 2.85 8.27
C LYS A 292 -5.34 3.89 7.54
N PHE A 293 -6.23 4.59 8.23
CA PHE A 293 -7.06 5.63 7.64
C PHE A 293 -7.39 6.72 8.67
N TYR A 294 -7.85 7.87 8.18
CA TYR A 294 -8.22 9.03 9.00
C TYR A 294 -9.74 9.17 8.99
N PRO A 295 -10.43 8.74 10.04
CA PRO A 295 -11.87 8.90 10.11
C PRO A 295 -12.26 10.37 10.28
N THR A 296 -13.39 10.74 9.70
CA THR A 296 -14.01 12.05 9.94
C THR A 296 -14.65 12.05 11.33
N PHE A 297 -14.24 12.97 12.17
CA PHE A 297 -14.79 13.10 13.52
C PHE A 297 -16.19 13.73 13.51
N ASN A 298 -17.05 13.27 14.41
CA ASN A 298 -18.42 13.78 14.62
C ASN A 298 -19.30 13.77 13.36
N ALA A 299 -18.99 12.94 12.39
CA ALA A 299 -19.79 12.77 11.17
C ALA A 299 -19.89 11.29 10.79
N PRO A 300 -21.10 10.75 10.56
CA PRO A 300 -21.29 9.35 10.17
C PRO A 300 -20.84 9.13 8.73
N VAL A 301 -19.73 8.44 8.54
CA VAL A 301 -19.18 8.10 7.22
C VAL A 301 -19.03 6.59 7.09
N THR A 302 -19.35 6.03 5.93
CA THR A 302 -19.10 4.63 5.62
C THR A 302 -17.72 4.47 5.00
N TYR A 303 -16.88 3.63 5.61
CA TYR A 303 -15.53 3.33 5.15
C TYR A 303 -15.45 1.91 4.61
N ASN A 304 -14.91 1.77 3.40
CA ASN A 304 -14.58 0.46 2.80
C ASN A 304 -13.07 0.29 2.77
N LEU A 305 -12.57 -0.69 3.50
CA LEU A 305 -11.15 -1.02 3.59
C LEU A 305 -10.89 -2.30 2.78
N TYR A 306 -10.17 -2.16 1.68
CA TYR A 306 -9.90 -3.24 0.73
C TYR A 306 -8.54 -3.87 1.01
N PHE A 307 -8.51 -5.06 1.58
CA PHE A 307 -7.30 -5.88 1.68
C PHE A 307 -7.04 -6.67 0.41
N ASN A 308 -8.09 -6.99 -0.37
CA ASN A 308 -8.09 -7.79 -1.61
C ASN A 308 -7.29 -9.11 -1.47
N THR A 309 -7.32 -9.66 -0.29
CA THR A 309 -6.71 -10.92 0.10
C THR A 309 -7.66 -11.57 1.09
N SER A 310 -7.91 -12.85 0.95
CA SER A 310 -8.85 -13.55 1.83
C SER A 310 -8.42 -13.45 3.29
N ILE A 311 -9.40 -13.14 4.15
CA ILE A 311 -9.23 -12.88 5.59
C ILE A 311 -9.61 -14.13 6.36
N LYS A 312 -8.80 -14.45 7.37
CA LYS A 312 -9.09 -15.56 8.28
C LYS A 312 -10.28 -15.20 9.18
N ARG A 313 -11.23 -16.11 9.25
CA ARG A 313 -12.37 -15.98 10.16
C ARG A 313 -11.99 -16.42 11.57
N GLY A 314 -12.39 -15.66 12.58
CA GLY A 314 -12.25 -16.06 13.98
C GLY A 314 -13.25 -17.17 14.34
N THR A 315 -12.77 -18.19 15.04
CA THR A 315 -13.60 -19.32 15.50
C THR A 315 -14.05 -19.10 16.95
N TYR A 316 -13.12 -18.77 17.82
CA TYR A 316 -13.39 -18.56 19.25
C TYR A 316 -13.13 -17.11 19.71
N GLY A 317 -12.52 -16.31 18.87
CA GLY A 317 -12.17 -14.90 19.14
C GLY A 317 -12.04 -14.14 17.84
N SER A 318 -12.00 -12.82 17.96
CA SER A 318 -11.84 -11.96 16.80
C SER A 318 -10.42 -12.08 16.22
N THR A 319 -10.34 -12.23 14.90
CA THR A 319 -9.11 -12.04 14.13
C THR A 319 -8.96 -10.59 13.64
N LEU A 320 -10.01 -9.79 13.76
CA LEU A 320 -10.01 -8.36 13.48
C LEU A 320 -9.63 -7.59 14.75
N THR A 321 -8.75 -6.64 14.59
CA THR A 321 -8.31 -5.72 15.64
C THR A 321 -8.40 -4.28 15.16
N SER A 322 -8.67 -3.34 16.05
CA SER A 322 -8.51 -1.90 15.79
C SER A 322 -7.52 -1.29 16.78
N ASN A 323 -6.71 -0.35 16.34
CA ASN A 323 -5.71 0.31 17.18
C ASN A 323 -5.41 1.73 16.64
N PRO A 324 -5.31 2.75 17.53
CA PRO A 324 -5.60 2.73 18.95
C PRO A 324 -7.11 2.67 19.26
N GLY A 325 -7.48 2.66 20.55
CA GLY A 325 -8.86 2.86 20.97
C GLY A 325 -9.34 4.27 20.61
N PHE A 326 -10.61 4.41 20.29
CA PHE A 326 -11.25 5.67 19.93
C PHE A 326 -12.39 6.02 20.88
N THR A 327 -12.83 7.27 20.87
CA THR A 327 -13.93 7.80 21.68
C THR A 327 -15.19 7.91 20.83
N ILE A 328 -16.33 7.47 21.36
CA ILE A 328 -17.65 7.62 20.73
C ILE A 328 -18.62 8.36 21.67
N ILE A 329 -19.69 8.90 21.11
CA ILE A 329 -20.86 9.33 21.92
C ILE A 329 -21.52 8.07 22.49
N ASP A 330 -21.86 8.09 23.79
CA ASP A 330 -22.58 6.98 24.42
C ASP A 330 -23.97 6.81 23.79
N PRO A 331 -24.26 5.66 23.15
CA PRO A 331 -25.56 5.43 22.53
C PRO A 331 -26.74 5.49 23.51
N ASN A 332 -26.49 5.24 24.82
CA ASN A 332 -27.50 5.24 25.85
C ASN A 332 -27.65 6.62 26.55
N ASN A 333 -26.61 7.46 26.44
CA ASN A 333 -26.61 8.80 27.01
C ASN A 333 -25.81 9.77 26.11
N PRO A 334 -26.44 10.42 25.12
CA PRO A 334 -25.78 11.29 24.16
C PRO A 334 -25.01 12.50 24.74
N SER A 335 -25.18 12.80 26.01
CA SER A 335 -24.43 13.85 26.72
C SER A 335 -23.06 13.36 27.20
N ASN A 336 -22.80 12.07 27.17
CA ASN A 336 -21.55 11.45 27.60
C ASN A 336 -20.79 10.81 26.43
N THR A 337 -19.52 10.58 26.66
CA THR A 337 -18.64 9.83 25.73
C THR A 337 -18.15 8.55 26.38
N ILE A 338 -17.81 7.57 25.55
CA ILE A 338 -17.16 6.32 25.95
C ILE A 338 -15.79 6.29 25.27
N ASP A 339 -14.75 6.20 26.08
CA ASP A 339 -13.36 6.14 25.63
C ASP A 339 -12.86 4.69 25.48
N ASN A 340 -11.73 4.55 24.76
CA ASN A 340 -11.09 3.24 24.54
C ASN A 340 -12.04 2.20 23.96
N VAL A 341 -12.84 2.62 22.98
CA VAL A 341 -13.69 1.73 22.19
C VAL A 341 -12.84 1.08 21.10
N PHE A 342 -13.06 -0.21 20.88
CA PHE A 342 -12.39 -1.02 19.89
C PHE A 342 -13.39 -1.71 18.97
N LEU A 343 -12.94 -2.07 17.78
CA LEU A 343 -13.69 -2.89 16.85
C LEU A 343 -13.21 -4.35 16.93
N ALA A 344 -14.16 -5.26 16.86
CA ALA A 344 -13.87 -6.69 16.80
C ALA A 344 -14.86 -7.39 15.88
N GLU A 345 -14.38 -8.45 15.25
CA GLU A 345 -15.21 -9.39 14.54
C GLU A 345 -16.20 -10.04 15.53
N VAL A 346 -17.45 -10.17 15.11
CA VAL A 346 -18.36 -11.11 15.74
C VAL A 346 -18.17 -12.45 15.03
N PRO A 347 -17.55 -13.46 15.66
CA PRO A 347 -17.43 -14.78 15.07
C PRO A 347 -18.84 -15.28 14.79
N SER A 348 -19.26 -15.22 13.52
CA SER A 348 -20.63 -15.60 13.19
C SER A 348 -20.81 -17.10 13.36
N ALA A 349 -21.58 -17.47 14.35
CA ALA A 349 -22.11 -18.82 14.49
C ALA A 349 -23.19 -19.15 13.42
N THR A 350 -23.47 -18.22 12.51
CA THR A 350 -24.61 -18.32 11.59
C THR A 350 -24.16 -18.29 10.13
N SER A 351 -23.52 -19.35 9.66
CA SER A 351 -23.51 -19.65 8.23
C SER A 351 -24.79 -20.38 7.84
N ASN A 352 -25.15 -20.28 6.58
CA ASN A 352 -26.22 -21.04 5.95
C ASN A 352 -25.63 -21.99 4.90
N VAL A 353 -26.42 -22.93 4.43
CA VAL A 353 -26.04 -23.82 3.34
C VAL A 353 -26.12 -23.06 2.02
N GLU A 354 -24.97 -22.81 1.41
CA GLU A 354 -24.87 -22.10 0.13
C GLU A 354 -25.25 -23.02 -1.04
N SER A 355 -24.64 -24.20 -1.07
CA SER A 355 -24.87 -25.15 -2.13
C SER A 355 -24.65 -26.59 -1.64
N VAL A 356 -25.28 -27.53 -2.33
CA VAL A 356 -25.05 -28.96 -2.18
C VAL A 356 -24.71 -29.49 -3.57
N SER A 357 -23.53 -30.06 -3.74
CA SER A 357 -23.08 -30.64 -5.00
C SER A 357 -23.09 -32.16 -4.97
N VAL A 358 -23.35 -32.77 -6.13
CA VAL A 358 -23.31 -34.22 -6.31
C VAL A 358 -21.84 -34.62 -6.56
N VAL A 359 -21.25 -35.37 -5.64
CA VAL A 359 -19.90 -35.94 -5.77
C VAL A 359 -19.93 -37.24 -6.55
N ASN A 360 -20.96 -38.08 -6.26
CA ASN A 360 -21.26 -39.29 -7.01
C ASN A 360 -22.75 -39.33 -7.28
N SER A 361 -23.14 -39.57 -8.53
CA SER A 361 -24.54 -39.59 -8.95
C SER A 361 -25.35 -40.79 -8.43
N GLY A 362 -24.68 -41.84 -7.97
CA GLY A 362 -25.33 -43.11 -7.67
C GLY A 362 -25.99 -43.72 -8.91
N TYR A 363 -26.80 -44.74 -8.73
CA TYR A 363 -27.52 -45.43 -9.82
C TYR A 363 -28.73 -46.18 -9.31
N ASN A 364 -29.60 -46.61 -10.24
CA ASN A 364 -30.81 -47.40 -10.00
C ASN A 364 -31.89 -46.72 -9.15
N TYR A 365 -31.93 -45.40 -9.07
CA TYR A 365 -33.03 -44.69 -8.45
C TYR A 365 -34.30 -44.79 -9.32
N THR A 366 -35.38 -45.29 -8.77
CA THR A 366 -36.66 -45.42 -9.48
C THR A 366 -37.60 -44.25 -9.25
N ALA A 367 -37.36 -43.46 -8.19
CA ALA A 367 -38.09 -42.25 -7.86
C ALA A 367 -37.15 -41.21 -7.27
N THR A 368 -37.53 -39.91 -7.37
CA THR A 368 -36.72 -38.81 -6.85
C THR A 368 -36.47 -38.98 -5.36
N PRO A 369 -35.20 -39.14 -4.95
CA PRO A 369 -34.88 -39.38 -3.55
C PRO A 369 -34.95 -38.07 -2.75
N THR A 370 -35.06 -38.19 -1.43
CA THR A 370 -35.04 -37.07 -0.49
C THR A 370 -33.63 -36.72 -0.14
N VAL A 371 -33.31 -35.41 -0.15
CA VAL A 371 -32.05 -34.87 0.36
C VAL A 371 -32.22 -34.54 1.83
N VAL A 372 -31.35 -35.07 2.67
CA VAL A 372 -31.32 -34.80 4.10
C VAL A 372 -30.03 -34.01 4.39
N ILE A 373 -30.18 -32.82 4.97
CA ILE A 373 -29.05 -31.98 5.41
C ILE A 373 -29.03 -32.08 6.94
N THR A 374 -27.87 -32.42 7.49
CA THR A 374 -27.64 -32.54 8.92
C THR A 374 -26.41 -31.70 9.32
N GLY A 375 -26.42 -31.23 10.56
CA GLY A 375 -25.35 -30.39 11.11
C GLY A 375 -25.78 -29.77 12.43
N ASP A 376 -25.03 -28.78 12.88
CA ASP A 376 -25.27 -28.01 14.10
C ASP A 376 -26.24 -26.84 13.91
N GLY A 377 -26.58 -26.49 12.65
CA GLY A 377 -27.59 -25.51 12.30
C GLY A 377 -29.00 -26.10 12.13
N THR A 378 -29.96 -25.27 11.71
CA THR A 378 -31.37 -25.66 11.54
C THR A 378 -31.97 -25.08 10.26
N GLY A 379 -33.02 -25.79 9.74
CA GLY A 379 -33.90 -25.28 8.70
C GLY A 379 -33.41 -25.39 7.25
N ALA A 380 -32.22 -25.93 6.99
CA ALA A 380 -31.78 -26.15 5.62
C ALA A 380 -32.56 -27.28 4.95
N THR A 381 -33.03 -27.04 3.72
CA THR A 381 -33.70 -28.02 2.88
C THR A 381 -33.21 -27.97 1.44
N ALA A 382 -33.20 -29.09 0.76
CA ALA A 382 -32.82 -29.19 -0.64
C ALA A 382 -33.65 -30.29 -1.35
N VAL A 383 -33.70 -30.19 -2.67
CA VAL A 383 -34.36 -31.19 -3.54
C VAL A 383 -33.36 -31.72 -4.56
N ALA A 384 -33.50 -33.03 -4.85
CA ALA A 384 -32.69 -33.69 -5.87
C ALA A 384 -33.37 -33.61 -7.25
N THR A 385 -32.56 -33.45 -8.30
CA THR A 385 -32.96 -33.67 -9.69
C THR A 385 -32.38 -35.00 -10.14
N MET A 386 -33.20 -35.81 -10.75
CA MET A 386 -32.85 -37.16 -11.20
C MET A 386 -33.08 -37.29 -12.71
N ILE A 387 -32.15 -37.92 -13.41
CA ILE A 387 -32.29 -38.28 -14.83
C ILE A 387 -31.81 -39.72 -15.01
N ASN A 388 -32.66 -40.56 -15.62
CA ASN A 388 -32.34 -41.95 -15.95
C ASN A 388 -31.82 -42.80 -14.78
N GLY A 389 -32.37 -42.58 -13.57
CA GLY A 389 -31.94 -43.31 -12.38
C GLY A 389 -30.65 -42.82 -11.71
N TYR A 390 -30.15 -41.65 -12.09
CA TYR A 390 -28.98 -41.00 -11.51
C TYR A 390 -29.39 -39.67 -10.89
N VAL A 391 -28.80 -39.31 -9.74
CA VAL A 391 -28.94 -37.98 -9.15
C VAL A 391 -27.99 -37.04 -9.87
N THR A 392 -28.51 -36.05 -10.58
CA THR A 392 -27.72 -35.17 -11.46
C THR A 392 -27.45 -33.78 -10.88
N ALA A 393 -28.36 -33.29 -10.02
CA ALA A 393 -28.19 -32.00 -9.37
C ALA A 393 -28.96 -31.95 -8.04
N ILE A 394 -28.52 -31.06 -7.15
CA ILE A 394 -29.21 -30.72 -5.91
C ILE A 394 -29.47 -29.22 -5.91
N THR A 395 -30.70 -28.81 -5.62
CA THR A 395 -31.09 -27.41 -5.47
C THR A 395 -31.45 -27.13 -4.02
N VAL A 396 -30.74 -26.22 -3.37
CA VAL A 396 -31.05 -25.74 -2.01
C VAL A 396 -32.33 -24.91 -2.10
N THR A 397 -33.37 -25.32 -1.37
CA THR A 397 -34.68 -24.63 -1.36
C THR A 397 -34.82 -23.69 -0.17
N ASN A 398 -34.18 -24.04 0.94
CA ASN A 398 -34.01 -23.15 2.09
C ASN A 398 -32.56 -23.30 2.61
N PRO A 399 -31.80 -22.22 2.69
CA PRO A 399 -30.40 -22.27 3.15
C PRO A 399 -30.25 -22.56 4.66
N GLY A 400 -31.31 -22.43 5.45
CA GLY A 400 -31.25 -22.58 6.91
C GLY A 400 -30.38 -21.51 7.60
N THR A 401 -30.07 -21.74 8.88
CA THR A 401 -29.23 -20.81 9.69
C THR A 401 -28.45 -21.58 10.75
N GLY A 402 -27.36 -21.00 11.24
CA GLY A 402 -26.64 -21.48 12.41
C GLY A 402 -25.67 -22.64 12.16
N TYR A 403 -25.33 -22.94 10.91
CA TYR A 403 -24.40 -24.03 10.59
C TYR A 403 -22.94 -23.59 10.76
N THR A 404 -22.15 -24.30 11.55
CA THR A 404 -20.69 -24.27 11.53
C THR A 404 -20.13 -25.50 10.80
N SER A 405 -20.92 -26.59 10.76
CA SER A 405 -20.66 -27.76 9.94
C SER A 405 -21.98 -28.33 9.40
N ALA A 406 -21.96 -28.84 8.18
CA ALA A 406 -23.11 -29.55 7.61
C ALA A 406 -22.66 -30.69 6.71
N THR A 407 -23.45 -31.74 6.68
CA THR A 407 -23.33 -32.84 5.73
C THR A 407 -24.68 -33.08 5.06
N ALA A 408 -24.66 -33.63 3.85
CA ALA A 408 -25.87 -34.01 3.16
C ALA A 408 -25.77 -35.45 2.66
N TYR A 409 -26.87 -36.12 2.68
CA TYR A 409 -26.97 -37.48 2.13
C TYR A 409 -28.35 -37.72 1.49
N ILE A 410 -28.42 -38.75 0.69
CA ILE A 410 -29.61 -39.15 -0.03
C ILE A 410 -30.35 -40.25 0.75
N VAL A 411 -31.66 -40.10 0.85
CA VAL A 411 -32.59 -41.13 1.34
C VAL A 411 -33.53 -41.52 0.20
N ASN A 412 -33.62 -42.79 -0.11
CA ASN A 412 -34.50 -43.30 -1.17
C ASN A 412 -35.95 -42.89 -0.94
N ALA A 413 -36.66 -42.60 -2.02
CA ALA A 413 -38.09 -42.36 -1.95
C ALA A 413 -38.83 -43.59 -1.42
N ALA A 414 -40.01 -43.37 -0.83
CA ALA A 414 -40.82 -44.47 -0.34
C ALA A 414 -41.14 -45.47 -1.46
N GLY A 415 -40.79 -46.75 -1.24
CA GLY A 415 -40.96 -47.82 -2.23
C GLY A 415 -39.77 -48.03 -3.18
N ASP A 416 -38.77 -47.18 -3.18
CA ASP A 416 -37.52 -47.39 -3.91
C ASP A 416 -36.51 -48.12 -3.01
N THR A 417 -36.21 -49.38 -3.34
CA THR A 417 -35.23 -50.21 -2.63
C THR A 417 -33.93 -50.42 -3.42
N SER A 418 -33.86 -49.86 -4.61
CA SER A 418 -32.78 -50.13 -5.58
C SER A 418 -31.77 -48.98 -5.75
N GLY A 419 -32.16 -47.77 -5.46
CA GLY A 419 -31.26 -46.61 -5.56
C GLY A 419 -30.11 -46.68 -4.56
N THR A 420 -28.87 -46.46 -5.03
CA THR A 420 -27.68 -46.58 -4.18
C THR A 420 -26.50 -45.75 -4.72
N GLY A 421 -25.54 -45.48 -3.86
CA GLY A 421 -24.21 -44.97 -4.23
C GLY A 421 -24.10 -43.45 -4.44
N ALA A 422 -25.20 -42.69 -4.29
CA ALA A 422 -25.08 -41.22 -4.38
C ALA A 422 -24.37 -40.64 -3.14
N SER A 423 -23.45 -39.71 -3.38
CA SER A 423 -22.78 -38.95 -2.33
C SER A 423 -22.79 -37.48 -2.64
N LEU A 424 -22.93 -36.67 -1.59
CA LEU A 424 -23.08 -35.22 -1.69
C LEU A 424 -21.98 -34.49 -0.90
N SER A 425 -21.70 -33.27 -1.32
CA SER A 425 -20.83 -32.32 -0.58
C SER A 425 -21.60 -31.04 -0.31
N VAL A 426 -21.50 -30.54 0.90
CA VAL A 426 -22.14 -29.28 1.33
C VAL A 426 -21.12 -28.17 1.39
N VAL A 427 -21.48 -27.02 0.83
CA VAL A 427 -20.73 -25.76 0.97
C VAL A 427 -21.55 -24.83 1.84
N LEU A 428 -20.90 -24.30 2.89
CA LEU A 428 -21.49 -23.29 3.77
C LEU A 428 -21.11 -21.90 3.31
N ASN A 429 -22.07 -20.98 3.32
CA ASN A 429 -21.81 -19.57 3.04
C ASN A 429 -21.15 -18.92 4.26
N ASN A 430 -19.83 -18.95 4.26
CA ASN A 430 -18.97 -18.32 5.27
C ASN A 430 -18.36 -17.01 4.77
N GLN A 431 -18.87 -16.44 3.68
CA GLN A 431 -18.29 -15.29 3.03
C GLN A 431 -18.38 -14.04 3.91
N TYR A 432 -19.47 -13.84 4.63
CA TYR A 432 -19.70 -12.60 5.36
C TYR A 432 -19.67 -12.78 6.88
N GLY A 433 -19.25 -11.73 7.58
CA GLY A 433 -19.30 -11.58 9.03
C GLY A 433 -19.73 -10.17 9.43
N SER A 434 -19.98 -9.94 10.71
CA SER A 434 -20.31 -8.64 11.27
C SER A 434 -19.23 -8.14 12.22
N ILE A 435 -19.22 -6.82 12.43
CA ILE A 435 -18.28 -6.12 13.32
C ILE A 435 -19.07 -5.53 14.47
N LYS A 436 -18.57 -5.70 15.69
CA LYS A 436 -19.07 -5.05 16.91
C LYS A 436 -18.10 -3.98 17.40
N ALA A 437 -18.61 -2.94 18.05
CA ALA A 437 -17.84 -1.99 18.83
C ALA A 437 -17.97 -2.32 20.32
N TYR A 438 -16.87 -2.28 21.06
CA TYR A 438 -16.84 -2.64 22.47
C TYR A 438 -15.77 -1.84 23.22
N TYR A 439 -15.91 -1.75 24.54
CA TYR A 439 -14.84 -1.34 25.45
C TYR A 439 -14.64 -2.37 26.57
N ASN A 440 -13.50 -2.32 27.23
CA ASN A 440 -13.21 -3.20 28.35
C ASN A 440 -13.50 -2.49 29.67
N ASP A 441 -14.55 -2.92 30.37
CA ASP A 441 -14.87 -2.48 31.71
C ASP A 441 -14.09 -3.33 32.73
N PRO A 442 -13.44 -2.72 33.73
CA PRO A 442 -12.64 -3.48 34.72
C PRO A 442 -13.43 -4.51 35.53
N VAL A 443 -14.75 -4.30 35.68
CA VAL A 443 -15.63 -5.17 36.48
C VAL A 443 -16.47 -6.09 35.62
N LYS A 444 -17.03 -5.56 34.52
CA LYS A 444 -17.95 -6.28 33.64
C LYS A 444 -17.25 -7.03 32.50
N GLY A 445 -15.95 -6.78 32.29
CA GLY A 445 -15.21 -7.29 31.15
C GLY A 445 -15.59 -6.55 29.85
N GLN A 446 -15.71 -7.28 28.76
CA GLN A 446 -16.03 -6.70 27.45
C GLN A 446 -17.49 -6.24 27.38
N VAL A 447 -17.74 -4.94 27.23
CA VAL A 447 -19.06 -4.33 27.08
C VAL A 447 -19.27 -3.91 25.63
N VAL A 448 -20.28 -4.46 24.97
CA VAL A 448 -20.62 -4.14 23.57
C VAL A 448 -21.47 -2.88 23.54
N VAL A 449 -21.02 -1.86 22.78
CA VAL A 449 -21.72 -0.58 22.58
C VAL A 449 -22.39 -0.51 21.19
N GLY A 450 -22.00 -1.34 20.26
CA GLY A 450 -22.61 -1.49 18.94
C GLY A 450 -22.45 -2.93 18.45
N SER A 451 -23.57 -3.64 18.24
CA SER A 451 -23.54 -5.06 17.87
C SER A 451 -23.33 -5.32 16.38
N ASN A 452 -23.62 -4.33 15.53
CA ASN A 452 -23.46 -4.43 14.07
C ASN A 452 -23.05 -3.06 13.51
N VAL A 453 -21.77 -2.71 13.68
CA VAL A 453 -21.21 -1.44 13.22
C VAL A 453 -20.50 -1.58 11.87
N GLY A 454 -20.47 -2.78 11.30
CA GLY A 454 -19.81 -3.05 10.02
C GLY A 454 -19.94 -4.50 9.58
N SER A 455 -19.42 -4.80 8.41
CA SER A 455 -19.35 -6.15 7.84
C SER A 455 -17.94 -6.50 7.38
N ILE A 456 -17.70 -7.81 7.29
CA ILE A 456 -16.47 -8.41 6.76
C ILE A 456 -16.86 -9.32 5.60
N ASP A 457 -16.24 -9.13 4.44
CA ASP A 457 -16.21 -10.11 3.35
C ASP A 457 -14.87 -10.86 3.44
N TYR A 458 -14.92 -12.08 3.97
CA TYR A 458 -13.73 -12.89 4.22
C TYR A 458 -13.05 -13.35 2.93
N VAL A 459 -13.80 -13.59 1.88
CA VAL A 459 -13.30 -14.11 0.59
C VAL A 459 -12.56 -13.01 -0.17
N ASN A 460 -13.20 -11.84 -0.30
CA ASN A 460 -12.64 -10.73 -1.05
C ASN A 460 -11.73 -9.82 -0.19
N GLY A 461 -11.71 -10.03 1.13
CA GLY A 461 -10.89 -9.24 2.03
C GLY A 461 -11.35 -7.79 2.11
N ILE A 462 -12.66 -7.58 2.31
CA ILE A 462 -13.25 -6.24 2.41
C ILE A 462 -13.86 -6.06 3.80
N ILE A 463 -13.52 -4.93 4.42
CA ILE A 463 -14.14 -4.49 5.67
C ILE A 463 -14.92 -3.22 5.39
N THR A 464 -16.20 -3.23 5.73
CA THR A 464 -17.06 -2.04 5.65
C THR A 464 -17.47 -1.61 7.04
N LEU A 465 -17.17 -0.37 7.42
CA LEU A 465 -17.63 0.27 8.66
C LEU A 465 -18.82 1.16 8.32
N TYR A 466 -19.97 0.92 8.94
CA TYR A 466 -21.22 1.64 8.65
C TYR A 466 -21.36 2.88 9.52
N GLY A 467 -21.51 4.05 8.88
CA GLY A 467 -21.77 5.30 9.59
C GLY A 467 -20.79 5.56 10.74
N PHE A 468 -19.53 5.19 10.57
CA PHE A 468 -18.51 5.31 11.60
C PHE A 468 -18.24 6.78 11.91
N SER A 469 -18.46 7.18 13.17
CA SER A 469 -18.42 8.56 13.63
C SER A 469 -17.72 8.67 14.99
N PRO A 470 -16.41 8.51 15.05
CA PRO A 470 -15.67 8.74 16.29
C PRO A 470 -15.69 10.24 16.68
N VAL A 471 -15.60 10.50 17.96
CA VAL A 471 -15.45 11.86 18.50
C VAL A 471 -13.99 12.26 18.52
N ASP A 472 -13.12 11.33 18.90
CA ASP A 472 -11.68 11.55 19.04
C ASP A 472 -10.90 10.21 18.99
N ILE A 473 -9.59 10.30 18.75
CA ILE A 473 -8.63 9.20 18.90
C ILE A 473 -7.50 9.67 19.83
N PRO A 474 -7.70 9.63 21.15
CA PRO A 474 -6.83 10.31 22.12
C PRO A 474 -5.37 9.84 22.10
N GLN A 475 -5.12 8.58 21.73
CA GLN A 475 -3.77 8.00 21.69
C GLN A 475 -3.03 8.24 20.38
N ASN A 476 -3.66 8.87 19.39
CA ASN A 476 -3.04 9.24 18.13
C ASN A 476 -3.34 10.69 17.76
N PRO A 477 -2.43 11.63 18.04
CA PRO A 477 -2.63 13.06 17.76
C PRO A 477 -2.91 13.38 16.29
N LEU A 478 -2.54 12.48 15.36
CA LEU A 478 -2.84 12.61 13.95
C LEU A 478 -4.26 12.16 13.60
N GLY A 479 -5.00 11.57 14.54
CA GLY A 479 -6.35 11.07 14.30
C GLY A 479 -6.41 9.83 13.40
N GLN A 480 -5.33 9.07 13.28
CA GLN A 480 -5.27 7.86 12.45
C GLN A 480 -5.74 6.64 13.24
N LEU A 481 -6.57 5.82 12.61
CA LEU A 481 -7.01 4.52 13.10
C LEU A 481 -6.50 3.42 12.18
N SER A 482 -6.04 2.31 12.75
CA SER A 482 -5.66 1.12 12.00
C SER A 482 -6.63 -0.04 12.26
N ILE A 483 -6.96 -0.78 11.22
CA ILE A 483 -7.71 -2.03 11.29
C ILE A 483 -6.78 -3.15 10.84
N GLY A 484 -6.58 -4.11 11.72
CA GLY A 484 -5.75 -5.29 11.50
C GLY A 484 -6.58 -6.54 11.29
N VAL A 485 -6.16 -7.40 10.35
CA VAL A 485 -6.79 -8.69 10.05
C VAL A 485 -5.72 -9.74 9.73
N GLN A 486 -6.03 -11.02 9.94
CA GLN A 486 -5.14 -12.10 9.56
C GLN A 486 -5.48 -12.61 8.15
N PRO A 487 -4.50 -12.77 7.25
CA PRO A 487 -4.74 -13.42 5.96
C PRO A 487 -4.92 -14.93 6.11
N THR A 488 -5.65 -15.56 5.17
CA THR A 488 -5.69 -17.04 5.06
C THR A 488 -4.54 -17.58 4.22
N THR A 489 -3.91 -16.74 3.40
CA THR A 489 -2.88 -17.12 2.45
C THR A 489 -1.49 -16.77 2.95
N THR A 490 -0.48 -17.50 2.49
CA THR A 490 0.94 -17.27 2.77
C THR A 490 1.59 -16.31 1.77
N ILE A 491 0.84 -15.91 0.74
CA ILE A 491 1.27 -15.00 -0.33
C ILE A 491 0.28 -13.84 -0.38
N ILE A 492 0.80 -12.61 -0.29
CA ILE A 492 -0.02 -11.39 -0.39
C ILE A 492 0.47 -10.61 -1.61
N PRO A 493 -0.30 -10.63 -2.73
CA PRO A 493 0.07 -9.88 -3.92
C PRO A 493 -0.30 -8.40 -3.78
N SER A 494 0.46 -7.55 -4.44
CA SER A 494 0.07 -6.18 -4.73
C SER A 494 -0.25 -6.03 -6.22
N SER A 495 -1.17 -5.14 -6.54
CA SER A 495 -1.58 -4.85 -7.92
C SER A 495 -1.99 -3.40 -8.07
N TYR A 496 -1.83 -2.86 -9.25
CA TYR A 496 -2.19 -1.47 -9.58
C TYR A 496 -1.55 -0.45 -8.64
N ASN A 497 -2.36 0.24 -7.81
CA ASN A 497 -1.89 1.24 -6.86
C ASN A 497 -1.55 0.67 -5.47
N ARG A 498 -1.61 -0.66 -5.28
CA ARG A 498 -1.34 -1.24 -3.96
C ARG A 498 0.14 -1.40 -3.69
N ILE A 499 0.54 -1.06 -2.47
CA ILE A 499 1.87 -1.30 -1.93
C ILE A 499 1.74 -2.12 -0.65
N VAL A 500 2.40 -3.27 -0.61
CA VAL A 500 2.57 -4.07 0.61
C VAL A 500 3.89 -3.66 1.25
N THR A 501 3.86 -3.31 2.53
CA THR A 501 5.05 -2.82 3.23
C THR A 501 5.03 -3.18 4.72
N ILE A 502 6.18 -3.09 5.38
CA ILE A 502 6.31 -3.09 6.84
C ILE A 502 6.63 -1.65 7.23
N ASP A 503 5.82 -1.06 8.10
CA ASP A 503 6.01 0.32 8.54
C ASP A 503 7.25 0.42 9.46
N PRO A 504 8.35 1.06 9.04
CA PRO A 504 9.55 1.17 9.86
C PRO A 504 9.38 2.13 11.03
N TYR A 505 8.34 2.95 11.03
CA TYR A 505 8.04 3.94 12.08
C TYR A 505 7.05 3.42 13.12
N ASP A 506 6.44 2.25 12.88
CA ASP A 506 5.58 1.58 13.83
C ASP A 506 6.39 0.56 14.64
N PRO A 507 6.70 0.83 15.93
CA PRO A 507 7.50 -0.10 16.75
C PRO A 507 6.80 -1.46 16.98
N SER A 508 5.50 -1.54 16.71
CA SER A 508 4.73 -2.78 16.80
C SER A 508 4.71 -3.58 15.49
N ALA A 509 5.23 -3.01 14.38
CA ALA A 509 5.21 -3.67 13.08
C ALA A 509 6.01 -4.97 13.05
N VAL A 510 7.12 -5.03 13.80
CA VAL A 510 7.95 -6.24 13.93
C VAL A 510 8.24 -6.50 15.39
N THR A 511 7.79 -7.65 15.88
CA THR A 511 8.13 -8.17 17.19
C THR A 511 8.85 -9.51 17.05
N VAL A 512 9.95 -9.70 17.76
CA VAL A 512 10.75 -10.93 17.70
C VAL A 512 10.96 -11.48 19.10
N ILE A 513 10.70 -12.76 19.28
CA ILE A 513 11.02 -13.51 20.50
C ILE A 513 12.06 -14.55 20.13
N ALA A 514 13.26 -14.47 20.73
CA ALA A 514 14.32 -15.45 20.55
C ALA A 514 14.46 -16.31 21.79
N ASN A 515 14.20 -17.61 21.63
CA ASN A 515 14.27 -18.60 22.70
C ASN A 515 15.48 -19.50 22.50
N ALA A 516 16.35 -19.57 23.53
CA ALA A 516 17.48 -20.48 23.53
C ALA A 516 17.01 -21.90 23.89
N LYS A 517 17.26 -22.85 23.00
CA LYS A 517 17.13 -24.27 23.33
C LYS A 517 18.26 -24.67 24.25
N ARG A 518 17.94 -25.07 25.49
CA ARG A 518 18.89 -25.66 26.39
C ARG A 518 19.18 -27.09 25.91
N SER A 519 20.46 -27.45 25.84
CA SER A 519 20.91 -28.79 25.50
C SER A 519 20.45 -29.82 26.53
#